data_449480674bf35217d73e2994462ee19a
#
_entry.id   449480674bf35217d73e2994462ee19a
#
_cell.length_a   1.000
_cell.length_b   1.000
_cell.length_c   1.000
_cell.angle_alpha   90.00
_cell.angle_beta   90.00
_cell.angle_gamma   90.00
#
_symmetry.space_group_name_H-M   'P 1'
#
loop_
_entity.id
_entity.type
_entity.pdbx_description
1 polymer ?
#
loop_
_entity_poly.entity_id
_entity_poly.type
_entity_poly.pdbx_seq_one_letter_code
_entity_poly.pdbx_strand_id
1 'polypeptide(L)'
;MEQLIGTYLRERRNELGLPLRKVATHINIDTSTLSKIEKNERKLNPDLIDKLAECLLLEKDNLSKIHYQNTIISELKEYPELNDVLNIVQEQIAQHKLKFDKDWREKELSNPNATIKIGTMFSGIGAIEYALKRLNLKSEIQFASDIDNFAKQSYFANYEIAESNWYNDVHDIDGKKYKGKLDLLVGGSPCQSFSMVGKRRGFDDTRGTLFYEFARVVKESQPNVFIFENVKGLINHDSGNTFETIKATFDELGYKYFYQVLNAKNYGMPQHRERIFVVGFKDKKAKFTFPEPIDLEYKMQDFLEDYTDSKYYLKEKGVKFVTSSKNRNKRYTQINGEIALCQKANQQFNWHGDFVFEHGESEFDEFIFDVNDVEEKYYLSDKVRDYVLSSGTKTFKTSTKTDLEVARPLLQSMHKMHRAGVDNYVTHTGKIRKLTPKECLRLMGFRDDFTQVVSDTQMYRQAGNSIVVDVLIALLKQMDITKYAK
;
A
#
# COMPACT_ATOMS: atom_id res chain seq x y z
N MET A 1 -10.92 42.77 -2.51
CA MET A 1 -9.75 42.95 -3.44
C MET A 1 -9.09 41.59 -3.62
N GLU A 2 -8.98 41.17 -4.85
CA GLU A 2 -8.35 39.90 -5.21
C GLU A 2 -6.85 39.96 -4.86
N GLN A 3 -6.40 39.18 -3.92
CA GLN A 3 -4.99 39.12 -3.53
C GLN A 3 -4.26 38.19 -4.50
N LEU A 4 -3.53 38.76 -5.45
CA LEU A 4 -2.69 38.01 -6.37
C LEU A 4 -1.50 37.37 -5.63
N ILE A 5 -1.29 36.08 -5.88
CA ILE A 5 -0.30 35.29 -5.13
C ILE A 5 1.12 35.89 -5.18
N GLY A 6 1.56 36.39 -6.32
CA GLY A 6 2.89 37.01 -6.45
C GLY A 6 3.00 38.28 -5.62
N THR A 7 1.96 39.12 -5.58
CA THR A 7 1.90 40.30 -4.73
C THR A 7 1.96 39.93 -3.27
N TYR A 8 1.17 38.91 -2.85
CA TYR A 8 1.16 38.38 -1.48
C TYR A 8 2.55 37.92 -1.03
N LEU A 9 3.23 37.12 -1.85
CA LEU A 9 4.59 36.64 -1.57
C LEU A 9 5.57 37.80 -1.44
N ARG A 10 5.50 38.78 -2.33
CA ARG A 10 6.38 39.97 -2.33
C ARG A 10 6.16 40.82 -1.07
N GLU A 11 4.93 41.09 -0.70
CA GLU A 11 4.60 41.86 0.52
C GLU A 11 5.16 41.14 1.74
N ARG A 12 4.89 39.84 1.87
CA ARG A 12 5.36 39.05 3.00
C ARG A 12 6.90 39.00 3.08
N ARG A 13 7.56 38.82 1.94
CA ARG A 13 9.03 38.88 1.90
C ARG A 13 9.57 40.22 2.36
N ASN A 14 8.94 41.32 1.93
CA ASN A 14 9.34 42.67 2.32
C ASN A 14 9.09 42.93 3.82
N GLU A 15 7.97 42.49 4.37
CA GLU A 15 7.67 42.54 5.82
C GLU A 15 8.77 41.85 6.65
N LEU A 16 9.26 40.73 6.17
CA LEU A 16 10.34 39.96 6.80
C LEU A 16 11.73 40.53 6.52
N GLY A 17 11.85 41.61 5.76
CA GLY A 17 13.13 42.20 5.38
C GLY A 17 14.03 41.28 4.58
N LEU A 18 13.50 40.28 3.89
CA LEU A 18 14.26 39.28 3.16
C LEU A 18 14.63 39.77 1.76
N PRO A 19 15.94 39.75 1.37
CA PRO A 19 16.36 40.03 -0.01
C PRO A 19 15.84 38.96 -0.97
N LEU A 20 15.41 39.37 -2.16
CA LEU A 20 14.88 38.45 -3.18
C LEU A 20 15.81 37.27 -3.45
N ARG A 21 17.12 37.52 -3.48
CA ARG A 21 18.14 36.47 -3.69
C ARG A 21 18.12 35.39 -2.60
N LYS A 22 17.87 35.78 -1.34
CA LYS A 22 17.87 34.85 -0.22
C LYS A 22 16.70 33.87 -0.34
N VAL A 23 15.51 34.37 -0.67
CA VAL A 23 14.32 33.53 -0.89
C VAL A 23 14.51 32.64 -2.11
N ALA A 24 14.98 33.18 -3.23
CA ALA A 24 15.23 32.40 -4.44
C ALA A 24 16.21 31.23 -4.22
N THR A 25 17.29 31.48 -3.45
CA THR A 25 18.24 30.43 -3.08
C THR A 25 17.61 29.36 -2.20
N HIS A 26 16.79 29.75 -1.22
CA HIS A 26 16.13 28.83 -0.31
C HIS A 26 15.20 27.85 -1.06
N ILE A 27 14.43 28.37 -2.01
CA ILE A 27 13.49 27.55 -2.79
C ILE A 27 14.11 26.93 -4.05
N ASN A 28 15.42 27.11 -4.25
CA ASN A 28 16.19 26.54 -5.34
C ASN A 28 15.73 26.96 -6.75
N ILE A 29 15.47 28.26 -6.95
CA ILE A 29 15.21 28.87 -8.25
C ILE A 29 16.11 30.09 -8.49
N ASP A 30 16.18 30.54 -9.72
CA ASP A 30 16.93 31.77 -10.01
C ASP A 30 16.12 33.02 -9.58
N THR A 31 16.86 34.08 -9.26
CA THR A 31 16.32 35.34 -8.77
C THR A 31 15.37 36.00 -9.78
N SER A 32 15.65 35.84 -11.09
CA SER A 32 14.81 36.40 -12.15
C SER A 32 13.45 35.70 -12.23
N THR A 33 13.43 34.38 -12.00
CA THR A 33 12.21 33.58 -11.92
C THR A 33 11.34 34.00 -10.72
N LEU A 34 11.93 34.13 -9.53
CA LEU A 34 11.17 34.62 -8.37
C LEU A 34 10.64 36.03 -8.58
N SER A 35 11.44 36.95 -9.18
CA SER A 35 10.99 38.29 -9.50
C SER A 35 9.77 38.30 -10.41
N LYS A 36 9.73 37.44 -11.42
CA LYS A 36 8.58 37.30 -12.33
C LYS A 36 7.35 36.72 -11.63
N ILE A 37 7.55 35.76 -10.71
CA ILE A 37 6.45 35.23 -9.89
C ILE A 37 5.89 36.32 -9.00
N GLU A 38 6.72 37.07 -8.28
CA GLU A 38 6.29 38.17 -7.41
C GLU A 38 5.59 39.33 -8.16
N LYS A 39 5.86 39.50 -9.45
CA LYS A 39 5.19 40.46 -10.32
C LYS A 39 3.94 39.89 -10.99
N ASN A 40 3.60 38.63 -10.75
CA ASN A 40 2.55 37.88 -11.42
C ASN A 40 2.73 37.75 -12.95
N GLU A 41 3.97 37.88 -13.43
CA GLU A 41 4.36 37.67 -14.83
C GLU A 41 4.63 36.19 -15.15
N ARG A 42 4.74 35.34 -14.10
CA ARG A 42 4.94 33.89 -14.22
C ARG A 42 4.11 33.16 -13.16
N LYS A 43 3.44 32.08 -13.58
CA LYS A 43 2.68 31.21 -12.67
C LYS A 43 3.63 30.57 -11.65
N LEU A 44 3.18 30.47 -10.40
CA LEU A 44 3.88 29.74 -9.34
C LEU A 44 3.72 28.25 -9.59
N ASN A 45 4.85 27.50 -9.54
CA ASN A 45 4.79 26.04 -9.52
C ASN A 45 4.31 25.57 -8.15
N PRO A 46 3.26 24.71 -8.04
CA PRO A 46 2.77 24.16 -6.80
C PRO A 46 3.84 23.49 -5.93
N ASP A 47 4.85 22.84 -6.55
CA ASP A 47 5.96 22.19 -5.85
C ASP A 47 6.83 23.13 -4.99
N LEU A 48 6.70 24.44 -5.21
CA LEU A 48 7.44 25.46 -4.46
C LEU A 48 6.66 25.98 -3.25
N ILE A 49 5.38 25.63 -3.09
CA ILE A 49 4.50 26.15 -2.03
C ILE A 49 5.07 25.84 -0.65
N ASP A 50 5.47 24.59 -0.42
CA ASP A 50 5.99 24.13 0.88
C ASP A 50 7.24 24.93 1.29
N LYS A 51 8.19 25.08 0.38
CA LYS A 51 9.42 25.82 0.61
C LYS A 51 9.20 27.32 0.79
N LEU A 52 8.22 27.88 0.07
CA LEU A 52 7.84 29.28 0.21
C LEU A 52 7.13 29.52 1.54
N ALA A 53 6.23 28.63 1.95
CA ALA A 53 5.53 28.70 3.21
C ALA A 53 6.54 28.68 4.37
N GLU A 54 7.50 27.76 4.35
CA GLU A 54 8.58 27.67 5.32
C GLU A 54 9.44 28.94 5.36
N CYS A 55 9.96 29.35 4.19
CA CYS A 55 10.87 30.49 4.06
C CYS A 55 10.25 31.82 4.47
N LEU A 56 8.96 32.00 4.18
CA LEU A 56 8.23 33.24 4.42
C LEU A 56 7.36 33.20 5.69
N LEU A 57 7.47 32.14 6.49
CA LEU A 57 6.68 31.94 7.72
C LEU A 57 5.17 32.11 7.47
N LEU A 58 4.67 31.45 6.44
CA LEU A 58 3.26 31.44 6.04
C LEU A 58 2.63 30.09 6.37
N GLU A 59 1.33 30.08 6.65
CA GLU A 59 0.57 28.83 6.71
C GLU A 59 0.43 28.22 5.31
N LYS A 60 0.87 26.98 5.15
CA LYS A 60 0.84 26.22 3.89
C LYS A 60 -0.56 26.20 3.26
N ASP A 61 -1.59 25.91 4.07
CA ASP A 61 -2.97 25.79 3.62
C ASP A 61 -3.51 27.12 3.07
N ASN A 62 -3.13 28.24 3.70
CA ASN A 62 -3.54 29.56 3.23
C ASN A 62 -2.85 29.92 1.90
N LEU A 63 -1.54 29.66 1.80
CA LEU A 63 -0.78 29.89 0.56
C LEU A 63 -1.31 29.01 -0.58
N SER A 64 -1.64 27.76 -0.31
CA SER A 64 -2.27 26.83 -1.27
C SER A 64 -3.63 27.36 -1.75
N LYS A 65 -4.49 27.82 -0.84
CA LYS A 65 -5.79 28.39 -1.20
C LYS A 65 -5.64 29.58 -2.16
N ILE A 66 -4.76 30.53 -1.85
CA ILE A 66 -4.52 31.70 -2.71
C ILE A 66 -4.00 31.25 -4.08
N HIS A 67 -3.08 30.27 -4.12
CA HIS A 67 -2.54 29.74 -5.37
C HIS A 67 -3.64 29.12 -6.26
N TYR A 68 -4.47 28.23 -5.71
CA TYR A 68 -5.53 27.59 -6.48
C TYR A 68 -6.64 28.55 -6.88
N GLN A 69 -6.99 29.52 -6.02
CA GLN A 69 -7.93 30.58 -6.38
C GLN A 69 -7.43 31.38 -7.59
N ASN A 70 -6.16 31.84 -7.56
CA ASN A 70 -5.57 32.59 -8.66
C ASN A 70 -5.48 31.75 -9.95
N THR A 71 -5.18 30.46 -9.83
CA THR A 71 -5.11 29.55 -10.98
C THR A 71 -6.49 29.40 -11.63
N ILE A 72 -7.53 29.10 -10.85
CA ILE A 72 -8.91 28.95 -11.31
C ILE A 72 -9.37 30.23 -11.99
N ILE A 73 -9.19 31.38 -11.35
CA ILE A 73 -9.59 32.68 -11.92
C ILE A 73 -8.86 32.97 -13.24
N SER A 74 -7.53 32.68 -13.28
CA SER A 74 -6.74 32.94 -14.50
C SER A 74 -7.13 32.05 -15.68
N GLU A 75 -7.59 30.83 -15.43
CA GLU A 75 -8.00 29.89 -16.48
C GLU A 75 -9.45 30.09 -16.93
N LEU A 76 -10.30 30.59 -16.04
CA LEU A 76 -11.73 30.81 -16.34
C LEU A 76 -12.06 32.23 -16.81
N LYS A 77 -11.10 33.16 -16.75
CA LYS A 77 -11.31 34.57 -17.03
C LYS A 77 -11.84 34.89 -18.46
N GLU A 78 -11.63 33.98 -19.40
CA GLU A 78 -12.03 34.12 -20.79
C GLU A 78 -13.38 33.44 -21.14
N TYR A 79 -14.04 32.81 -20.16
CA TYR A 79 -15.31 32.10 -20.38
C TYR A 79 -16.52 32.97 -19.97
N PRO A 80 -17.42 33.33 -20.92
CA PRO A 80 -18.59 34.19 -20.63
C PRO A 80 -19.56 33.57 -19.62
N GLU A 81 -19.62 32.23 -19.52
CA GLU A 81 -20.54 31.47 -18.67
C GLU A 81 -19.90 31.02 -17.35
N LEU A 82 -18.85 31.74 -16.90
CA LEU A 82 -18.06 31.39 -15.71
C LEU A 82 -18.94 31.15 -14.46
N ASN A 83 -19.97 32.00 -14.26
CA ASN A 83 -20.85 31.85 -13.10
C ASN A 83 -21.64 30.55 -13.12
N ASP A 84 -22.10 30.10 -14.29
CA ASP A 84 -22.82 28.82 -14.41
C ASP A 84 -21.91 27.63 -14.16
N VAL A 85 -20.68 27.66 -14.68
CA VAL A 85 -19.68 26.64 -14.42
C VAL A 85 -19.31 26.60 -12.93
N LEU A 86 -19.12 27.78 -12.30
CA LEU A 86 -18.81 27.83 -10.85
C LEU A 86 -19.98 27.34 -10.01
N ASN A 87 -21.21 27.61 -10.38
CA ASN A 87 -22.40 27.12 -9.69
C ASN A 87 -22.49 25.59 -9.82
N ILE A 88 -22.29 25.04 -11.01
CA ILE A 88 -22.28 23.60 -11.25
C ILE A 88 -21.17 22.94 -10.42
N VAL A 89 -19.96 23.50 -10.42
CA VAL A 89 -18.83 22.99 -9.62
C VAL A 89 -19.12 23.11 -8.13
N GLN A 90 -19.71 24.22 -7.67
CA GLN A 90 -20.11 24.38 -6.27
C GLN A 90 -21.20 23.39 -5.86
N GLU A 91 -22.21 23.16 -6.73
CA GLU A 91 -23.23 22.13 -6.49
C GLU A 91 -22.62 20.72 -6.48
N GLN A 92 -21.69 20.42 -7.38
CA GLN A 92 -20.98 19.13 -7.38
C GLN A 92 -20.09 18.97 -6.14
N ILE A 93 -19.37 20.03 -5.73
CA ILE A 93 -18.58 20.03 -4.49
C ILE A 93 -19.49 19.93 -3.26
N ALA A 94 -20.63 20.63 -3.24
CA ALA A 94 -21.60 20.52 -2.17
C ALA A 94 -22.25 19.14 -2.12
N GLN A 95 -22.60 18.56 -3.27
CA GLN A 95 -23.07 17.19 -3.37
C GLN A 95 -21.98 16.18 -2.99
N HIS A 96 -20.72 16.45 -3.33
CA HIS A 96 -19.57 15.68 -2.88
C HIS A 96 -19.39 15.82 -1.37
N LYS A 97 -19.40 17.05 -0.82
CA LYS A 97 -19.32 17.30 0.62
C LYS A 97 -20.51 16.73 1.41
N LEU A 98 -21.72 16.75 0.85
CA LEU A 98 -22.87 16.06 1.45
C LEU A 98 -22.76 14.53 1.37
N LYS A 99 -21.93 14.00 0.44
CA LYS A 99 -21.55 12.57 0.40
C LYS A 99 -20.39 12.25 1.34
N PHE A 100 -19.60 13.22 1.78
CA PHE A 100 -18.56 13.08 2.82
C PHE A 100 -19.17 13.03 4.23
N ASP A 101 -20.28 12.31 4.36
CA ASP A 101 -20.86 12.00 5.65
C ASP A 101 -19.97 11.01 6.39
N LYS A 102 -19.30 11.52 7.41
CA LYS A 102 -18.51 10.82 8.43
C LYS A 102 -17.45 9.87 7.88
N ASP A 103 -16.22 10.14 8.22
CA ASP A 103 -15.12 9.18 8.11
C ASP A 103 -15.66 7.78 8.44
N TRP A 104 -15.46 6.83 7.53
CA TRP A 104 -15.96 5.46 7.72
C TRP A 104 -15.46 4.85 9.06
N ARG A 105 -14.36 5.35 9.62
CA ARG A 105 -13.83 4.96 10.94
C ARG A 105 -14.78 5.34 12.07
N GLU A 106 -15.49 6.45 11.93
CA GLU A 106 -16.45 6.97 12.92
C GLU A 106 -17.86 6.38 12.77
N LYS A 107 -18.14 5.66 11.67
CA LYS A 107 -19.45 5.03 11.46
C LYS A 107 -19.70 3.97 12.51
N GLU A 108 -20.75 4.14 13.26
CA GLU A 108 -21.26 3.12 14.16
C GLU A 108 -22.07 2.09 13.38
N LEU A 109 -21.93 0.84 13.78
CA LEU A 109 -22.72 -0.26 13.24
C LEU A 109 -24.12 -0.22 13.87
N SER A 110 -25.17 -0.34 13.07
CA SER A 110 -26.57 -0.23 13.54
C SER A 110 -26.94 -1.32 14.53
N ASN A 111 -26.32 -2.50 14.44
CA ASN A 111 -26.51 -3.61 15.37
C ASN A 111 -25.17 -4.27 15.73
N PRO A 112 -24.38 -3.71 16.67
CA PRO A 112 -23.07 -4.25 17.03
C PRO A 112 -23.12 -5.66 17.66
N ASN A 113 -24.28 -6.12 18.08
CA ASN A 113 -24.49 -7.47 18.64
C ASN A 113 -24.94 -8.49 17.59
N ALA A 114 -25.08 -8.12 16.34
CA ALA A 114 -25.47 -9.01 15.27
C ALA A 114 -24.45 -10.14 15.09
N THR A 115 -24.93 -11.33 14.77
CA THR A 115 -24.08 -12.44 14.32
C THR A 115 -24.15 -12.49 12.81
N ILE A 116 -23.00 -12.33 12.14
CA ILE A 116 -22.90 -12.33 10.69
C ILE A 116 -22.65 -13.74 10.18
N LYS A 117 -23.56 -14.28 9.39
CA LYS A 117 -23.42 -15.60 8.75
C LYS A 117 -22.64 -15.46 7.46
N ILE A 118 -21.45 -16.04 7.43
CA ILE A 118 -20.51 -15.87 6.31
C ILE A 118 -20.23 -17.18 5.59
N GLY A 119 -20.06 -17.08 4.28
CA GLY A 119 -19.42 -18.09 3.44
C GLY A 119 -18.18 -17.49 2.78
N THR A 120 -17.09 -18.25 2.69
CA THR A 120 -15.88 -17.77 2.07
C THR A 120 -15.33 -18.76 1.04
N MET A 121 -14.90 -18.24 -0.09
CA MET A 121 -14.28 -18.99 -1.20
C MET A 121 -12.89 -18.45 -1.47
N PHE A 122 -11.92 -19.32 -1.74
CA PHE A 122 -10.51 -18.93 -1.83
C PHE A 122 -10.09 -18.24 -0.52
N SER A 123 -10.47 -18.85 0.60
CA SER A 123 -10.48 -18.25 1.93
C SER A 123 -9.09 -17.87 2.44
N GLY A 124 -8.05 -18.54 1.92
CA GLY A 124 -6.68 -18.31 2.33
C GLY A 124 -6.54 -18.45 3.85
N ILE A 125 -6.09 -17.40 4.51
CA ILE A 125 -5.92 -17.34 5.96
C ILE A 125 -7.04 -16.59 6.69
N GLY A 126 -8.19 -16.38 6.02
CA GLY A 126 -9.39 -15.86 6.68
C GLY A 126 -9.36 -14.33 6.93
N ALA A 127 -9.07 -13.54 5.90
CA ALA A 127 -9.01 -12.09 6.05
C ALA A 127 -10.36 -11.45 6.44
N ILE A 128 -11.49 -11.98 5.94
CA ILE A 128 -12.81 -11.45 6.27
C ILE A 128 -13.25 -11.83 7.68
N GLU A 129 -12.95 -13.05 8.09
CA GLU A 129 -13.16 -13.53 9.44
C GLU A 129 -12.39 -12.66 10.44
N TYR A 130 -11.15 -12.35 10.09
CA TYR A 130 -10.32 -11.49 10.91
C TYR A 130 -10.80 -10.03 10.92
N ALA A 131 -11.35 -9.53 9.82
CA ALA A 131 -11.96 -8.20 9.75
C ALA A 131 -13.18 -8.11 10.68
N LEU A 132 -14.05 -9.13 10.68
CA LEU A 132 -15.20 -9.21 11.60
C LEU A 132 -14.75 -9.29 13.06
N LYS A 133 -13.72 -10.09 13.36
CA LYS A 133 -13.11 -10.17 14.70
C LYS A 133 -12.59 -8.80 15.16
N ARG A 134 -11.87 -8.07 14.31
CA ARG A 134 -11.36 -6.72 14.63
C ARG A 134 -12.47 -5.67 14.81
N LEU A 135 -13.63 -5.87 14.18
CA LEU A 135 -14.84 -5.07 14.38
C LEU A 135 -15.64 -5.48 15.63
N ASN A 136 -15.17 -6.46 16.40
CA ASN A 136 -15.90 -7.08 17.52
C ASN A 136 -17.28 -7.61 17.14
N LEU A 137 -17.46 -8.00 15.87
CA LEU A 137 -18.68 -8.64 15.40
C LEU A 137 -18.59 -10.16 15.56
N LYS A 138 -19.67 -10.75 16.05
CA LYS A 138 -19.80 -12.22 16.04
C LYS A 138 -19.98 -12.70 14.61
N SER A 139 -19.25 -13.74 14.23
CA SER A 139 -19.41 -14.40 12.93
C SER A 139 -19.72 -15.88 13.10
N GLU A 140 -20.57 -16.40 12.23
CA GLU A 140 -20.86 -17.81 12.09
C GLU A 140 -20.43 -18.26 10.70
N ILE A 141 -19.36 -19.04 10.63
CA ILE A 141 -18.78 -19.53 9.37
C ILE A 141 -19.63 -20.70 8.88
N GLN A 142 -20.48 -20.45 7.90
CA GLN A 142 -21.35 -21.47 7.29
C GLN A 142 -20.54 -22.43 6.44
N PHE A 143 -19.55 -21.91 5.72
CA PHE A 143 -18.53 -22.68 5.01
C PHE A 143 -17.31 -21.82 4.69
N ALA A 144 -16.16 -22.47 4.50
CA ALA A 144 -14.94 -21.90 3.94
C ALA A 144 -14.31 -22.89 2.95
N SER A 145 -13.58 -22.36 1.97
CA SER A 145 -12.94 -23.20 0.96
C SER A 145 -11.60 -22.64 0.50
N ASP A 146 -10.59 -23.51 0.51
CA ASP A 146 -9.29 -23.26 -0.14
C ASP A 146 -8.64 -24.59 -0.51
N ILE A 147 -7.94 -24.61 -1.67
CA ILE A 147 -7.24 -25.81 -2.16
C ILE A 147 -5.89 -26.00 -1.46
N ASP A 148 -5.33 -24.96 -0.84
CA ASP A 148 -4.02 -25.01 -0.18
C ASP A 148 -4.16 -25.59 1.23
N ASN A 149 -3.60 -26.79 1.44
CA ASN A 149 -3.61 -27.45 2.74
C ASN A 149 -2.90 -26.65 3.84
N PHE A 150 -1.92 -25.82 3.51
CA PHE A 150 -1.29 -24.95 4.50
C PHE A 150 -2.19 -23.79 4.87
N ALA A 151 -2.97 -23.26 3.92
CA ALA A 151 -4.01 -22.28 4.21
C ALA A 151 -5.07 -22.88 5.15
N LYS A 152 -5.54 -24.13 4.89
CA LYS A 152 -6.43 -24.86 5.80
C LYS A 152 -5.86 -24.93 7.21
N GLN A 153 -4.59 -25.33 7.37
CA GLN A 153 -3.96 -25.43 8.69
C GLN A 153 -3.98 -24.08 9.42
N SER A 154 -3.57 -23.00 8.75
CA SER A 154 -3.60 -21.66 9.34
C SER A 154 -5.02 -21.20 9.66
N TYR A 155 -6.00 -21.51 8.80
CA TYR A 155 -7.40 -21.15 9.02
C TYR A 155 -7.97 -21.83 10.27
N PHE A 156 -7.78 -23.15 10.40
CA PHE A 156 -8.26 -23.93 11.56
C PHE A 156 -7.56 -23.58 12.87
N ALA A 157 -6.34 -23.07 12.80
CA ALA A 157 -5.62 -22.58 13.99
C ALA A 157 -6.13 -21.24 14.51
N ASN A 158 -6.87 -20.48 13.69
CA ASN A 158 -7.28 -19.11 14.00
C ASN A 158 -8.79 -18.92 14.10
N TYR A 159 -9.59 -19.85 13.54
CA TYR A 159 -11.06 -19.74 13.51
C TYR A 159 -11.73 -21.05 13.86
N GLU A 160 -12.86 -20.94 14.52
CA GLU A 160 -13.71 -22.09 14.84
C GLU A 160 -14.60 -22.44 13.64
N ILE A 161 -14.34 -23.58 13.03
CA ILE A 161 -15.12 -24.13 11.91
C ILE A 161 -15.19 -25.64 12.02
N ALA A 162 -16.38 -26.23 11.80
CA ALA A 162 -16.51 -27.67 11.70
C ALA A 162 -15.85 -28.19 10.41
N GLU A 163 -15.15 -29.34 10.48
CA GLU A 163 -14.56 -30.01 9.31
C GLU A 163 -15.56 -30.17 8.15
N SER A 164 -16.83 -30.47 8.46
CA SER A 164 -17.91 -30.62 7.47
C SER A 164 -18.27 -29.34 6.72
N ASN A 165 -17.81 -28.19 7.20
CA ASN A 165 -18.05 -26.87 6.60
C ASN A 165 -16.83 -26.37 5.83
N TRP A 166 -15.74 -27.14 5.81
CA TRP A 166 -14.56 -26.86 4.99
C TRP A 166 -14.60 -27.64 3.68
N TYR A 167 -14.37 -26.97 2.57
CA TYR A 167 -14.24 -27.55 1.24
C TYR A 167 -12.82 -27.36 0.70
N ASN A 168 -12.16 -28.45 0.30
CA ASN A 168 -10.82 -28.38 -0.29
C ASN A 168 -10.87 -27.89 -1.74
N ASP A 169 -12.01 -28.03 -2.40
CA ASP A 169 -12.23 -27.53 -3.76
C ASP A 169 -13.56 -26.76 -3.83
N VAL A 170 -13.53 -25.59 -4.43
CA VAL A 170 -14.72 -24.74 -4.62
C VAL A 170 -15.80 -25.42 -5.47
N HIS A 171 -15.41 -26.39 -6.31
CA HIS A 171 -16.35 -27.18 -7.13
C HIS A 171 -17.24 -28.09 -6.27
N ASP A 172 -16.79 -28.49 -5.08
CA ASP A 172 -17.52 -29.37 -4.16
C ASP A 172 -18.58 -28.62 -3.35
N ILE A 173 -18.63 -27.28 -3.41
CA ILE A 173 -19.58 -26.47 -2.66
C ILE A 173 -20.97 -26.62 -3.30
N ASP A 174 -21.91 -27.25 -2.57
CA ASP A 174 -23.33 -27.19 -2.89
C ASP A 174 -23.94 -25.91 -2.30
N GLY A 175 -23.97 -24.84 -3.11
CA GLY A 175 -24.50 -23.53 -2.70
C GLY A 175 -25.99 -23.58 -2.31
N LYS A 176 -26.76 -24.54 -2.81
CA LYS A 176 -28.19 -24.70 -2.47
C LYS A 176 -28.41 -25.04 -0.98
N LYS A 177 -27.48 -25.76 -0.36
CA LYS A 177 -27.46 -26.06 1.08
C LYS A 177 -27.48 -24.78 1.92
N TYR A 178 -26.91 -23.68 1.38
CA TYR A 178 -26.74 -22.39 2.05
C TYR A 178 -27.75 -21.32 1.60
N LYS A 179 -28.74 -21.69 0.78
CA LYS A 179 -29.74 -20.74 0.26
C LYS A 179 -30.46 -20.00 1.38
N GLY A 180 -30.34 -18.66 1.37
CA GLY A 180 -30.96 -17.78 2.35
C GLY A 180 -30.34 -17.84 3.75
N LYS A 181 -29.22 -18.53 3.93
CA LYS A 181 -28.48 -18.64 5.20
C LYS A 181 -27.26 -17.74 5.29
N LEU A 182 -26.86 -17.09 4.20
CA LEU A 182 -25.67 -16.23 4.17
C LEU A 182 -26.08 -14.75 4.21
N ASP A 183 -25.51 -14.03 5.15
CA ASP A 183 -25.54 -12.57 5.16
C ASP A 183 -24.48 -12.01 4.24
N LEU A 184 -23.31 -12.65 4.23
CA LEU A 184 -22.14 -12.23 3.42
C LEU A 184 -21.45 -13.44 2.78
N LEU A 185 -21.14 -13.33 1.48
CA LEU A 185 -20.25 -14.24 0.76
C LEU A 185 -19.03 -13.46 0.27
N VAL A 186 -17.83 -13.92 0.59
CA VAL A 186 -16.59 -13.27 0.14
C VAL A 186 -15.74 -14.25 -0.66
N GLY A 187 -15.12 -13.76 -1.74
CA GLY A 187 -14.17 -14.57 -2.50
C GLY A 187 -13.32 -13.75 -3.46
N GLY A 188 -12.13 -14.28 -3.76
CA GLY A 188 -11.20 -13.69 -4.70
C GLY A 188 -10.58 -14.77 -5.59
N SER A 189 -11.15 -15.04 -6.76
CA SER A 189 -10.63 -16.08 -7.63
C SER A 189 -9.23 -15.73 -8.18
N PRO A 190 -8.32 -16.71 -8.31
CA PRO A 190 -7.01 -16.47 -8.93
C PRO A 190 -7.14 -15.92 -10.36
N CYS A 191 -6.34 -14.89 -10.68
CA CYS A 191 -6.38 -14.22 -12.00
C CYS A 191 -6.02 -15.15 -13.17
N GLN A 192 -5.23 -16.19 -12.93
CA GLN A 192 -4.78 -17.13 -13.97
C GLN A 192 -5.91 -17.91 -14.64
N SER A 193 -7.07 -18.02 -14.02
CA SER A 193 -8.24 -18.73 -14.55
C SER A 193 -9.02 -17.97 -15.63
N PHE A 194 -8.68 -16.70 -15.91
CA PHE A 194 -9.39 -15.88 -16.90
C PHE A 194 -8.86 -16.06 -18.33
N SER A 195 -7.72 -16.70 -18.55
CA SER A 195 -7.12 -16.89 -19.89
C SER A 195 -8.00 -17.68 -20.88
N MET A 196 -9.05 -18.32 -20.40
CA MET A 196 -10.00 -19.10 -21.21
C MET A 196 -11.36 -18.41 -21.45
N VAL A 197 -11.59 -17.22 -20.90
CA VAL A 197 -12.90 -16.53 -20.94
C VAL A 197 -13.19 -15.88 -22.31
N GLY A 198 -12.19 -15.71 -23.15
CA GLY A 198 -12.19 -14.81 -24.32
C GLY A 198 -13.06 -15.18 -25.53
N LYS A 199 -14.05 -16.09 -25.51
CA LYS A 199 -14.93 -16.28 -26.68
C LYS A 199 -16.30 -16.94 -26.43
N ARG A 200 -16.77 -17.05 -25.19
CA ARG A 200 -17.98 -17.83 -24.89
C ARG A 200 -19.13 -16.95 -24.40
N ARG A 201 -20.31 -17.16 -24.95
CA ARG A 201 -21.54 -16.41 -24.66
C ARG A 201 -22.34 -17.11 -23.58
N GLY A 202 -22.45 -16.47 -22.37
CA GLY A 202 -23.41 -16.88 -21.34
C GLY A 202 -22.87 -17.79 -20.23
N PHE A 203 -23.61 -17.82 -19.11
CA PHE A 203 -23.29 -18.55 -17.88
C PHE A 203 -23.15 -20.06 -18.07
N ASP A 204 -23.94 -20.65 -18.97
CA ASP A 204 -23.99 -22.12 -19.16
C ASP A 204 -22.83 -22.66 -20.02
N ASP A 205 -22.15 -21.80 -20.79
CA ASP A 205 -21.11 -22.21 -21.73
C ASP A 205 -19.68 -22.15 -21.15
N THR A 206 -19.53 -21.64 -19.92
CA THR A 206 -18.23 -21.27 -19.34
C THR A 206 -17.87 -22.04 -18.08
N ARG A 207 -18.55 -23.16 -17.83
CA ARG A 207 -18.26 -24.08 -16.72
C ARG A 207 -16.78 -24.45 -16.71
N GLY A 208 -16.08 -24.18 -15.60
CA GLY A 208 -14.71 -24.59 -15.37
C GLY A 208 -13.71 -23.47 -15.09
N THR A 209 -14.11 -22.19 -15.04
CA THR A 209 -13.21 -21.16 -14.49
C THR A 209 -13.64 -20.81 -13.06
N LEU A 210 -12.65 -20.55 -12.21
CA LEU A 210 -12.88 -20.31 -10.78
C LEU A 210 -13.78 -19.10 -10.49
N PHE A 211 -13.84 -18.12 -11.40
CA PHE A 211 -14.80 -17.02 -11.31
C PHE A 211 -16.25 -17.52 -11.44
N TYR A 212 -16.51 -18.43 -12.38
CA TYR A 212 -17.87 -18.94 -12.55
C TYR A 212 -18.31 -19.85 -11.39
N GLU A 213 -17.36 -20.49 -10.71
CA GLU A 213 -17.67 -21.19 -9.47
C GLU A 213 -18.12 -20.21 -8.38
N PHE A 214 -17.47 -19.04 -8.25
CA PHE A 214 -17.94 -17.99 -7.36
C PHE A 214 -19.37 -17.54 -7.76
N ALA A 215 -19.59 -17.24 -9.03
CA ALA A 215 -20.89 -16.82 -9.54
C ALA A 215 -21.96 -17.91 -9.35
N ARG A 216 -21.63 -19.21 -9.53
CA ARG A 216 -22.50 -20.34 -9.26
C ARG A 216 -22.93 -20.38 -7.80
N VAL A 217 -21.99 -20.26 -6.89
CA VAL A 217 -22.29 -20.26 -5.45
C VAL A 217 -23.13 -19.03 -5.06
N VAL A 218 -22.89 -17.84 -5.63
CA VAL A 218 -23.76 -16.65 -5.46
C VAL A 218 -25.19 -16.95 -5.94
N LYS A 219 -25.34 -17.55 -7.13
CA LYS A 219 -26.65 -17.93 -7.71
C LYS A 219 -27.42 -18.89 -6.83
N GLU A 220 -26.74 -19.92 -6.32
CA GLU A 220 -27.35 -21.00 -5.56
C GLU A 220 -27.67 -20.58 -4.12
N SER A 221 -26.72 -19.93 -3.43
CA SER A 221 -26.84 -19.56 -2.02
C SER A 221 -27.61 -18.27 -1.79
N GLN A 222 -27.63 -17.36 -2.76
CA GLN A 222 -28.31 -16.07 -2.72
C GLN A 222 -27.98 -15.26 -1.45
N PRO A 223 -26.71 -14.93 -1.18
CA PRO A 223 -26.31 -14.16 -0.01
C PRO A 223 -26.97 -12.77 -0.03
N ASN A 224 -27.16 -12.15 1.14
CA ASN A 224 -27.68 -10.76 1.20
C ASN A 224 -26.66 -9.78 0.55
N VAL A 225 -25.36 -10.01 0.81
CA VAL A 225 -24.24 -9.24 0.24
C VAL A 225 -23.18 -10.20 -0.26
N PHE A 226 -22.50 -9.86 -1.34
CA PHE A 226 -21.25 -10.50 -1.70
C PHE A 226 -20.12 -9.47 -1.90
N ILE A 227 -18.89 -9.89 -1.63
CA ILE A 227 -17.67 -9.15 -1.97
C ILE A 227 -16.81 -10.05 -2.86
N PHE A 228 -16.50 -9.59 -4.06
CA PHE A 228 -15.55 -10.23 -4.97
C PHE A 228 -14.32 -9.35 -5.12
N GLU A 229 -13.14 -9.91 -4.85
CA GLU A 229 -11.86 -9.20 -4.95
C GLU A 229 -11.00 -9.78 -6.05
N ASN A 230 -10.21 -8.91 -6.73
CA ASN A 230 -9.20 -9.36 -7.68
C ASN A 230 -8.11 -8.29 -7.89
N VAL A 231 -7.07 -8.65 -8.63
CA VAL A 231 -6.02 -7.70 -9.02
C VAL A 231 -6.57 -6.60 -9.94
N LYS A 232 -6.05 -5.37 -9.83
CA LYS A 232 -6.44 -4.24 -10.68
C LYS A 232 -6.34 -4.57 -12.18
N GLY A 233 -5.36 -5.39 -12.58
CA GLY A 233 -5.15 -5.79 -13.97
C GLY A 233 -6.34 -6.49 -14.63
N LEU A 234 -7.30 -7.02 -13.84
CA LEU A 234 -8.51 -7.64 -14.33
C LEU A 234 -9.36 -6.71 -15.20
N ILE A 235 -9.37 -5.40 -14.88
CA ILE A 235 -10.15 -4.40 -15.62
C ILE A 235 -9.71 -4.31 -17.07
N ASN A 236 -8.40 -4.40 -17.33
CA ASN A 236 -7.81 -4.27 -18.66
C ASN A 236 -7.49 -5.62 -19.32
N HIS A 237 -7.80 -6.74 -18.63
CA HIS A 237 -7.55 -8.07 -19.15
C HIS A 237 -8.37 -8.31 -20.41
N ASP A 238 -7.73 -8.87 -21.46
CA ASP A 238 -8.33 -9.11 -22.77
C ASP A 238 -9.03 -7.84 -23.33
N SER A 239 -8.32 -6.71 -23.31
CA SER A 239 -8.84 -5.40 -23.76
C SER A 239 -10.14 -4.97 -23.05
N GLY A 240 -10.34 -5.42 -21.81
CA GLY A 240 -11.53 -5.12 -21.00
C GLY A 240 -12.66 -6.15 -21.11
N ASN A 241 -12.63 -7.04 -22.09
CA ASN A 241 -13.70 -8.02 -22.33
C ASN A 241 -13.98 -8.92 -21.12
N THR A 242 -12.93 -9.30 -20.39
CA THR A 242 -13.07 -10.15 -19.20
C THR A 242 -13.91 -9.46 -18.13
N PHE A 243 -13.65 -8.18 -17.86
CA PHE A 243 -14.39 -7.45 -16.83
C PHE A 243 -15.83 -7.15 -17.25
N GLU A 244 -16.08 -6.88 -18.55
CA GLU A 244 -17.43 -6.76 -19.09
C GLU A 244 -18.22 -8.06 -18.93
N THR A 245 -17.60 -9.22 -19.14
CA THR A 245 -18.22 -10.53 -18.93
C THR A 245 -18.55 -10.76 -17.45
N ILE A 246 -17.67 -10.36 -16.53
CA ILE A 246 -17.91 -10.43 -15.08
C ILE A 246 -19.14 -9.57 -14.71
N LYS A 247 -19.22 -8.34 -15.21
CA LYS A 247 -20.35 -7.45 -14.96
C LYS A 247 -21.66 -8.05 -15.48
N ALA A 248 -21.67 -8.51 -16.74
CA ALA A 248 -22.83 -9.15 -17.33
C ALA A 248 -23.30 -10.38 -16.51
N THR A 249 -22.35 -11.16 -15.98
CA THR A 249 -22.69 -12.30 -15.11
C THR A 249 -23.39 -11.83 -13.81
N PHE A 250 -22.92 -10.77 -13.18
CA PHE A 250 -23.56 -10.23 -11.96
C PHE A 250 -24.94 -9.61 -12.27
N ASP A 251 -25.12 -9.00 -13.45
CA ASP A 251 -26.43 -8.53 -13.92
C ASP A 251 -27.41 -9.69 -14.10
N GLU A 252 -26.99 -10.80 -14.72
CA GLU A 252 -27.79 -12.03 -14.88
C GLU A 252 -28.19 -12.66 -13.54
N LEU A 253 -27.32 -12.56 -12.51
CA LEU A 253 -27.64 -13.01 -11.15
C LEU A 253 -28.67 -12.12 -10.44
N GLY A 254 -28.96 -10.95 -11.01
CA GLY A 254 -29.97 -10.02 -10.50
C GLY A 254 -29.53 -9.26 -9.26
N TYR A 255 -28.25 -9.10 -9.01
CA TYR A 255 -27.71 -8.29 -7.94
C TYR A 255 -27.53 -6.84 -8.36
N LYS A 256 -27.75 -5.92 -7.43
CA LYS A 256 -27.26 -4.53 -7.57
C LYS A 256 -25.83 -4.51 -7.09
N TYR A 257 -24.88 -4.18 -7.98
CA TYR A 257 -23.45 -4.19 -7.59
C TYR A 257 -22.76 -2.85 -7.89
N PHE A 258 -21.68 -2.63 -7.19
CA PHE A 258 -20.80 -1.49 -7.30
C PHE A 258 -19.36 -2.00 -7.35
N TYR A 259 -18.50 -1.32 -8.07
CA TYR A 259 -17.08 -1.71 -8.15
C TYR A 259 -16.16 -0.52 -8.13
N GLN A 260 -14.99 -0.70 -7.51
CA GLN A 260 -13.94 0.31 -7.44
C GLN A 260 -12.59 -0.34 -7.19
N VAL A 261 -11.52 0.31 -7.69
CA VAL A 261 -10.14 -0.05 -7.33
C VAL A 261 -9.77 0.68 -6.04
N LEU A 262 -9.41 -0.08 -5.02
CA LEU A 262 -8.99 0.44 -3.73
C LEU A 262 -7.50 0.16 -3.53
N ASN A 263 -6.79 1.13 -2.94
CA ASN A 263 -5.38 0.97 -2.57
C ASN A 263 -5.26 0.90 -1.04
N ALA A 264 -4.63 -0.14 -0.51
CA ALA A 264 -4.52 -0.37 0.93
C ALA A 264 -3.98 0.84 1.72
N LYS A 265 -3.07 1.62 1.12
CA LYS A 265 -2.52 2.83 1.74
C LYS A 265 -3.58 3.90 2.06
N ASN A 266 -4.69 3.90 1.35
CA ASN A 266 -5.79 4.84 1.55
C ASN A 266 -6.76 4.38 2.65
N TYR A 267 -6.47 3.25 3.31
CA TYR A 267 -7.31 2.63 4.34
C TYR A 267 -6.51 2.26 5.59
N GLY A 268 -5.41 3.00 5.84
CA GLY A 268 -4.62 2.87 7.06
C GLY A 268 -3.46 1.88 7.01
N MET A 269 -3.27 1.15 5.89
CA MET A 269 -2.15 0.22 5.75
C MET A 269 -1.04 0.80 4.89
N PRO A 270 0.19 0.98 5.39
CA PRO A 270 1.28 1.56 4.61
C PRO A 270 1.83 0.59 3.56
N GLN A 271 0.95 0.16 2.66
CA GLN A 271 1.26 -0.77 1.57
C GLN A 271 0.62 -0.30 0.25
N HIS A 272 1.41 -0.22 -0.81
CA HIS A 272 0.92 -0.02 -2.17
C HIS A 272 0.30 -1.29 -2.72
N ARG A 273 -0.98 -1.55 -2.42
CA ARG A 273 -1.70 -2.73 -2.91
C ARG A 273 -3.04 -2.32 -3.49
N GLU A 274 -3.09 -2.23 -4.81
CA GLU A 274 -4.31 -1.93 -5.55
C GLU A 274 -5.06 -3.21 -5.91
N ARG A 275 -6.35 -3.25 -5.55
CA ARG A 275 -7.25 -4.36 -5.87
C ARG A 275 -8.59 -3.82 -6.33
N ILE A 276 -9.21 -4.50 -7.28
CA ILE A 276 -10.61 -4.24 -7.61
C ILE A 276 -11.49 -4.98 -6.62
N PHE A 277 -12.49 -4.27 -6.11
CA PHE A 277 -13.55 -4.84 -5.28
C PHE A 277 -14.88 -4.66 -5.99
N VAL A 278 -15.66 -5.71 -6.05
CA VAL A 278 -17.06 -5.69 -6.48
C VAL A 278 -17.91 -6.04 -5.27
N VAL A 279 -18.80 -5.15 -4.89
CA VAL A 279 -19.75 -5.35 -3.76
C VAL A 279 -21.13 -5.45 -4.34
N GLY A 280 -21.78 -6.60 -4.15
CA GLY A 280 -23.12 -6.88 -4.69
C GLY A 280 -24.13 -7.06 -3.59
N PHE A 281 -25.32 -6.51 -3.80
CA PHE A 281 -26.44 -6.55 -2.88
C PHE A 281 -27.63 -7.27 -3.52
N LYS A 282 -28.24 -8.17 -2.79
CA LYS A 282 -29.47 -8.85 -3.22
C LYS A 282 -30.65 -7.87 -3.31
N ASP A 283 -30.66 -6.87 -2.44
CA ASP A 283 -31.62 -5.77 -2.51
C ASP A 283 -31.29 -4.86 -3.70
N LYS A 284 -32.16 -4.84 -4.71
CA LYS A 284 -32.01 -3.98 -5.91
C LYS A 284 -32.10 -2.48 -5.60
N LYS A 285 -32.65 -2.09 -4.45
CA LYS A 285 -32.76 -0.70 -4.00
C LYS A 285 -31.55 -0.26 -3.17
N ALA A 286 -30.59 -1.15 -2.93
CA ALA A 286 -29.38 -0.82 -2.16
C ALA A 286 -28.66 0.40 -2.76
N LYS A 287 -28.30 1.31 -1.88
CA LYS A 287 -27.45 2.46 -2.17
C LYS A 287 -26.11 2.23 -1.46
N PHE A 288 -25.04 2.24 -2.21
CA PHE A 288 -23.71 2.05 -1.66
C PHE A 288 -22.72 2.97 -2.38
N THR A 289 -21.85 3.57 -1.62
CA THR A 289 -20.64 4.27 -2.08
C THR A 289 -19.45 3.65 -1.40
N PHE A 290 -18.33 3.52 -2.10
CA PHE A 290 -17.11 3.01 -1.47
C PHE A 290 -16.64 3.95 -0.36
N PRO A 291 -15.93 3.41 0.67
CA PRO A 291 -15.38 4.24 1.73
C PRO A 291 -14.36 5.22 1.15
N GLU A 292 -14.39 6.45 1.63
CA GLU A 292 -13.44 7.48 1.22
C GLU A 292 -12.02 7.16 1.73
N PRO A 293 -10.99 7.56 0.98
CA PRO A 293 -9.62 7.49 1.42
C PRO A 293 -9.40 8.26 2.72
N ILE A 294 -8.55 7.73 3.58
CA ILE A 294 -8.08 8.41 4.78
C ILE A 294 -6.58 8.72 4.65
N ASP A 295 -6.12 9.71 5.38
CA ASP A 295 -4.70 10.00 5.49
C ASP A 295 -3.98 8.84 6.20
N LEU A 296 -2.80 8.53 5.71
CA LEU A 296 -1.99 7.46 6.27
C LEU A 296 -1.25 7.98 7.52
N GLU A 297 -1.60 7.46 8.67
CA GLU A 297 -1.04 7.85 9.96
C GLU A 297 0.28 7.13 10.28
N TYR A 298 0.44 5.92 9.73
CA TYR A 298 1.56 5.02 10.03
C TYR A 298 2.44 4.80 8.81
N LYS A 299 3.72 4.58 9.05
CA LYS A 299 4.71 4.17 8.04
C LYS A 299 4.99 2.67 8.15
N MET A 300 5.65 2.09 7.14
CA MET A 300 6.05 0.68 7.16
C MET A 300 6.88 0.36 8.41
N GLN A 301 7.74 1.28 8.84
CA GLN A 301 8.62 1.11 10.01
C GLN A 301 7.84 0.87 11.31
N ASP A 302 6.64 1.42 11.46
CA ASP A 302 5.80 1.24 12.65
C ASP A 302 5.23 -0.20 12.76
N PHE A 303 5.40 -1.00 11.74
CA PHE A 303 4.96 -2.40 11.66
C PHE A 303 6.11 -3.41 11.84
N LEU A 304 7.34 -2.94 12.01
CA LEU A 304 8.51 -3.79 12.18
C LEU A 304 8.54 -4.41 13.60
N GLU A 305 9.29 -5.48 13.73
CA GLU A 305 9.59 -6.11 15.01
C GLU A 305 10.82 -5.45 15.64
N ASP A 306 10.81 -5.27 16.96
CA ASP A 306 11.94 -4.70 17.71
C ASP A 306 13.17 -5.62 17.68
N TYR A 307 12.94 -6.91 17.60
CA TYR A 307 13.99 -7.92 17.50
C TYR A 307 13.73 -8.88 16.35
N THR A 308 14.75 -9.12 15.54
CA THR A 308 14.64 -9.96 14.34
C THR A 308 15.72 -11.06 14.31
N ASP A 309 15.30 -12.31 14.08
CA ASP A 309 16.20 -13.47 13.94
C ASP A 309 17.20 -13.26 12.79
N SER A 310 18.46 -13.64 13.04
CA SER A 310 19.57 -13.54 12.10
C SER A 310 19.31 -14.22 10.75
N LYS A 311 18.43 -15.22 10.68
CA LYS A 311 18.04 -15.92 9.44
C LYS A 311 17.40 -15.02 8.38
N TYR A 312 16.84 -13.86 8.78
CA TYR A 312 16.21 -12.90 7.87
C TYR A 312 17.19 -11.93 7.24
N TYR A 313 18.41 -11.80 7.78
CA TYR A 313 19.42 -10.93 7.20
C TYR A 313 19.98 -11.48 5.90
N LEU A 314 20.22 -10.56 4.96
CA LEU A 314 20.72 -10.91 3.64
C LEU A 314 22.21 -11.23 3.70
N LYS A 315 22.60 -12.32 3.03
CA LYS A 315 23.99 -12.60 2.71
C LYS A 315 24.46 -11.68 1.57
N GLU A 316 25.78 -11.58 1.37
CA GLU A 316 26.42 -10.69 0.39
C GLU A 316 25.74 -10.66 -0.99
N LYS A 317 25.36 -11.81 -1.55
CA LYS A 317 24.68 -11.92 -2.85
C LYS A 317 23.31 -11.23 -2.83
N GLY A 318 22.55 -11.37 -1.73
CA GLY A 318 21.26 -10.72 -1.54
C GLY A 318 21.43 -9.21 -1.39
N VAL A 319 22.37 -8.76 -0.57
CA VAL A 319 22.69 -7.33 -0.42
C VAL A 319 23.03 -6.71 -1.78
N LYS A 320 23.92 -7.32 -2.56
CA LYS A 320 24.25 -6.84 -3.89
C LYS A 320 23.05 -6.71 -4.83
N PHE A 321 22.10 -7.64 -4.73
CA PHE A 321 20.89 -7.61 -5.55
C PHE A 321 19.99 -6.43 -5.14
N VAL A 322 19.68 -6.28 -3.85
CA VAL A 322 18.71 -5.30 -3.36
C VAL A 322 19.24 -3.86 -3.42
N THR A 323 20.55 -3.67 -3.29
CA THR A 323 21.19 -2.35 -3.40
C THR A 323 21.46 -1.91 -4.83
N SER A 324 21.33 -2.82 -5.81
CA SER A 324 21.54 -2.50 -7.22
C SER A 324 20.62 -1.37 -7.70
N SER A 325 21.18 -0.31 -8.25
CA SER A 325 20.42 0.81 -8.81
C SER A 325 19.42 0.36 -9.88
N LYS A 326 19.78 -0.64 -10.70
CA LYS A 326 18.89 -1.20 -11.71
C LYS A 326 17.61 -1.78 -11.10
N ASN A 327 17.72 -2.53 -9.99
CA ASN A 327 16.57 -3.16 -9.33
C ASN A 327 15.75 -2.15 -8.55
N ARG A 328 16.39 -1.17 -7.91
CA ARG A 328 15.73 -0.07 -7.21
C ARG A 328 14.96 0.83 -8.18
N ASN A 329 15.57 1.24 -9.30
CA ASN A 329 14.90 2.07 -10.31
C ASN A 329 13.69 1.38 -10.95
N LYS A 330 13.72 0.06 -11.07
CA LYS A 330 12.56 -0.72 -11.54
C LYS A 330 11.53 -1.01 -10.44
N ARG A 331 11.77 -0.54 -9.23
CA ARG A 331 10.95 -0.82 -8.03
C ARG A 331 10.76 -2.32 -7.77
N TYR A 332 11.76 -3.12 -8.10
CA TYR A 332 11.77 -4.52 -7.72
C TYR A 332 12.11 -4.69 -6.25
N THR A 333 12.95 -3.80 -5.74
CA THR A 333 13.40 -3.76 -4.34
C THR A 333 13.28 -2.35 -3.79
N GLN A 334 12.96 -2.25 -2.52
CA GLN A 334 12.91 -1.01 -1.75
C GLN A 334 13.61 -1.25 -0.40
N ILE A 335 14.38 -0.29 0.09
CA ILE A 335 15.04 -0.34 1.38
C ILE A 335 14.54 0.84 2.21
N ASN A 336 14.07 0.58 3.44
CA ASN A 336 13.53 1.55 4.39
C ASN A 336 12.44 2.45 3.76
N GLY A 337 11.55 1.89 2.95
CA GLY A 337 10.44 2.63 2.38
C GLY A 337 9.40 2.99 3.43
N GLU A 338 8.85 4.20 3.37
CA GLU A 338 7.74 4.60 4.27
C GLU A 338 6.45 3.86 3.94
N ILE A 339 6.23 3.54 2.69
CA ILE A 339 5.09 2.75 2.21
C ILE A 339 5.61 1.48 1.57
N ALA A 340 5.21 0.34 2.08
CA ALA A 340 5.62 -0.96 1.57
C ALA A 340 5.15 -1.18 0.12
N LEU A 341 5.96 -1.87 -0.66
CA LEU A 341 5.58 -2.39 -1.96
C LEU A 341 4.48 -3.46 -1.80
N CYS A 342 3.75 -3.72 -2.88
CA CYS A 342 2.77 -4.80 -2.86
C CYS A 342 3.43 -6.13 -2.53
N GLN A 343 3.05 -6.74 -1.42
CA GLN A 343 3.54 -8.05 -1.03
C GLN A 343 3.09 -9.13 -2.03
N LYS A 344 4.01 -10.00 -2.38
CA LYS A 344 3.81 -11.07 -3.35
C LYS A 344 4.11 -12.41 -2.71
N ALA A 345 3.36 -13.44 -3.08
CA ALA A 345 3.50 -14.79 -2.54
C ALA A 345 4.92 -15.39 -2.66
N ASN A 346 5.70 -14.96 -3.63
CA ASN A 346 7.03 -15.49 -3.94
C ASN A 346 8.17 -14.48 -3.73
N GLN A 347 7.93 -13.36 -3.01
CA GLN A 347 8.95 -12.31 -2.87
C GLN A 347 10.23 -12.79 -2.16
N GLN A 348 10.09 -13.72 -1.21
CA GLN A 348 11.23 -14.28 -0.46
C GLN A 348 12.23 -15.05 -1.33
N PHE A 349 11.83 -15.61 -2.46
CA PHE A 349 12.71 -16.35 -3.36
C PHE A 349 13.47 -15.46 -4.35
N ASN A 350 12.91 -14.29 -4.66
CA ASN A 350 13.40 -13.44 -5.74
C ASN A 350 14.10 -12.17 -5.25
N TRP A 351 14.25 -11.99 -3.93
CA TRP A 351 14.71 -10.73 -3.32
C TRP A 351 13.97 -9.50 -3.86
N HIS A 352 12.70 -9.65 -4.18
CA HIS A 352 11.82 -8.56 -4.55
C HIS A 352 11.01 -8.11 -3.33
N GLY A 353 10.64 -6.81 -3.28
CA GLY A 353 9.84 -6.25 -2.19
C GLY A 353 10.65 -5.36 -1.26
N ASP A 354 10.23 -5.33 -0.01
CA ASP A 354 10.77 -4.43 1.00
C ASP A 354 11.87 -5.09 1.81
N PHE A 355 12.89 -4.29 2.11
CA PHE A 355 14.02 -4.66 2.94
C PHE A 355 14.24 -3.57 3.98
N VAL A 356 14.70 -3.97 5.14
CA VAL A 356 15.06 -3.07 6.24
C VAL A 356 16.59 -3.02 6.32
N PHE A 357 17.12 -1.81 6.32
CA PHE A 357 18.49 -1.55 6.68
C PHE A 357 18.52 -1.16 8.15
N GLU A 358 18.97 -2.04 8.98
CA GLU A 358 19.21 -1.78 10.38
C GLU A 358 20.62 -1.21 10.54
N HIS A 359 20.71 0.02 11.01
CA HIS A 359 21.95 0.53 11.54
C HIS A 359 22.29 -0.33 12.75
N GLY A 360 23.47 -0.90 12.81
CA GLY A 360 24.00 -1.39 14.07
C GLY A 360 23.84 -0.26 15.09
N GLU A 361 23.33 -0.56 16.27
CA GLU A 361 22.81 0.36 17.26
C GLU A 361 23.47 1.72 17.30
N SER A 362 22.63 2.77 17.38
CA SER A 362 23.03 4.15 17.40
C SER A 362 23.99 4.42 18.58
N GLU A 363 24.76 5.48 18.48
CA GLU A 363 25.74 6.04 19.41
C GLU A 363 25.37 6.09 20.90
N PHE A 364 24.26 5.48 21.35
CA PHE A 364 23.76 5.54 22.72
C PHE A 364 23.69 4.23 23.46
N ASP A 365 23.86 3.09 22.80
CA ASP A 365 23.99 1.81 23.50
C ASP A 365 25.41 1.32 23.44
N GLU A 366 26.11 1.41 24.56
CA GLU A 366 27.39 0.78 24.81
C GLU A 366 27.30 -0.73 24.42
N PHE A 367 27.90 -1.06 23.27
CA PHE A 367 28.45 -2.35 22.90
C PHE A 367 27.69 -3.61 23.28
N ILE A 368 26.72 -4.01 22.43
CA ILE A 368 26.24 -5.41 22.42
C ILE A 368 27.07 -6.30 21.46
N PHE A 369 27.89 -5.74 20.61
CA PHE A 369 28.91 -6.51 19.91
C PHE A 369 30.22 -6.29 20.61
N ASP A 370 30.75 -7.39 21.18
CA ASP A 370 32.13 -7.41 21.64
C ASP A 370 33.01 -7.01 20.45
N VAL A 371 33.57 -5.80 20.50
CA VAL A 371 34.48 -5.26 19.47
C VAL A 371 35.66 -6.21 19.25
N ASN A 372 35.83 -7.18 20.15
CA ASN A 372 36.84 -8.24 20.11
C ASN A 372 36.50 -9.38 19.14
N ASP A 373 35.28 -9.43 18.55
CA ASP A 373 34.91 -10.47 17.59
C ASP A 373 35.43 -10.25 16.18
N VAL A 374 35.93 -9.06 15.85
CA VAL A 374 36.53 -8.77 14.55
C VAL A 374 38.03 -9.04 14.67
N GLU A 375 38.52 -10.10 14.01
CA GLU A 375 39.94 -10.42 14.00
C GLU A 375 40.78 -9.21 13.56
N GLU A 376 41.89 -8.95 14.30
CA GLU A 376 42.79 -7.82 14.09
C GLU A 376 43.25 -7.67 12.64
N LYS A 377 43.34 -8.75 11.89
CA LYS A 377 43.70 -8.77 10.46
C LYS A 377 42.79 -7.94 9.54
N TYR A 378 41.55 -7.66 9.97
CA TYR A 378 40.60 -6.88 9.20
C TYR A 378 40.66 -5.37 9.47
N TYR A 379 41.35 -4.96 10.54
CA TYR A 379 41.61 -3.57 10.82
C TYR A 379 42.75 -3.05 9.96
N LEU A 380 42.56 -1.83 9.45
CA LEU A 380 43.61 -1.15 8.69
C LEU A 380 44.77 -0.78 9.63
N SER A 381 46.00 -1.14 9.26
CA SER A 381 47.19 -0.59 9.94
C SER A 381 47.21 0.93 9.80
N ASP A 382 47.82 1.66 10.74
CA ASP A 382 47.91 3.13 10.73
C ASP A 382 48.39 3.69 9.37
N LYS A 383 49.39 3.07 8.82
CA LYS A 383 49.97 3.47 7.50
C LYS A 383 48.90 3.31 6.38
N VAL A 384 48.12 2.25 6.37
CA VAL A 384 47.09 2.00 5.37
C VAL A 384 45.89 2.91 5.61
N ARG A 385 45.50 3.12 6.88
CA ARG A 385 44.44 4.05 7.26
C ARG A 385 44.75 5.46 6.79
N ASP A 386 45.99 5.96 7.07
CA ASP A 386 46.41 7.29 6.69
C ASP A 386 46.46 7.46 5.17
N TYR A 387 46.86 6.42 4.44
CA TYR A 387 46.83 6.41 2.97
C TYR A 387 45.38 6.46 2.46
N VAL A 388 44.50 5.67 2.99
CA VAL A 388 43.09 5.58 2.55
C VAL A 388 42.36 6.91 2.82
N LEU A 389 42.58 7.53 3.97
CA LEU A 389 41.95 8.81 4.37
C LEU A 389 42.63 10.04 3.78
N SER A 390 43.78 9.91 3.10
CA SER A 390 44.46 11.01 2.48
C SER A 390 43.67 11.60 1.30
N SER A 391 43.88 12.87 1.00
CA SER A 391 43.24 13.56 -0.14
C SER A 391 43.78 13.13 -1.52
N GLY A 392 44.58 12.08 -1.56
CA GLY A 392 45.18 11.54 -2.78
C GLY A 392 46.57 12.13 -3.12
N THR A 393 47.06 11.91 -4.35
CA THR A 393 48.35 12.37 -4.87
C THR A 393 48.14 13.56 -5.80
N LYS A 394 49.26 14.16 -6.27
CA LYS A 394 49.23 15.26 -7.26
C LYS A 394 48.44 14.93 -8.54
N THR A 395 48.46 13.65 -8.96
CA THR A 395 47.84 13.17 -10.19
C THR A 395 46.51 12.48 -9.96
N PHE A 396 46.19 12.11 -8.72
CA PHE A 396 44.93 11.41 -8.36
C PHE A 396 44.39 11.99 -7.05
N LYS A 397 43.39 12.85 -7.16
CA LYS A 397 42.64 13.37 -5.99
C LYS A 397 41.50 12.42 -5.61
N THR A 398 41.41 12.11 -4.35
CA THR A 398 40.33 11.25 -3.81
C THR A 398 39.71 11.89 -2.57
N SER A 399 38.45 11.64 -2.36
CA SER A 399 37.73 11.98 -1.16
C SER A 399 37.10 10.68 -0.66
N THR A 400 37.82 9.97 0.21
CA THR A 400 37.29 8.75 0.83
C THR A 400 36.24 9.13 1.84
N LYS A 401 35.02 8.62 1.65
CA LYS A 401 33.94 8.69 2.63
C LYS A 401 33.80 7.31 3.26
N THR A 402 33.77 7.26 4.58
CA THR A 402 33.37 6.09 5.37
C THR A 402 31.86 6.08 5.54
N ASP A 403 31.32 4.95 5.96
CA ASP A 403 29.91 4.79 6.39
C ASP A 403 28.91 5.36 5.37
N LEU A 404 29.12 5.00 4.10
CA LEU A 404 28.22 5.43 3.04
C LEU A 404 26.85 4.79 3.23
N GLU A 405 25.79 5.59 3.18
CA GLU A 405 24.40 5.09 3.18
C GLU A 405 24.15 4.04 2.08
N VAL A 406 24.86 4.13 0.98
CA VAL A 406 24.88 3.13 -0.09
C VAL A 406 26.32 2.78 -0.42
N ALA A 407 26.68 1.54 -0.16
CA ALA A 407 28.01 1.03 -0.46
C ALA A 407 28.33 1.13 -1.95
N ARG A 408 29.56 1.48 -2.27
CA ARG A 408 30.10 1.37 -3.63
C ARG A 408 30.12 -0.10 -4.06
N PRO A 409 30.15 -0.40 -5.37
CA PRO A 409 30.26 -1.77 -5.85
C PRO A 409 31.44 -2.49 -5.21
N LEU A 410 31.18 -3.66 -4.62
CA LEU A 410 32.23 -4.51 -4.07
C LEU A 410 33.04 -5.09 -5.22
N LEU A 411 34.32 -4.84 -5.22
CA LEU A 411 35.21 -5.28 -6.27
C LEU A 411 35.90 -6.60 -5.87
N GLN A 412 36.02 -7.52 -6.82
CA GLN A 412 36.69 -8.80 -6.61
C GLN A 412 38.12 -8.67 -6.03
N SER A 413 38.75 -7.53 -6.26
CA SER A 413 40.13 -7.26 -5.84
C SER A 413 40.24 -6.60 -4.45
N MET A 414 39.14 -6.38 -3.72
CA MET A 414 39.16 -5.77 -2.38
C MET A 414 40.05 -6.53 -1.39
N HIS A 415 40.13 -7.86 -1.53
CA HIS A 415 40.95 -8.69 -0.67
C HIS A 415 42.47 -8.55 -0.91
N LYS A 416 42.90 -7.88 -1.98
CA LYS A 416 44.28 -7.77 -2.39
C LYS A 416 44.92 -6.40 -2.15
N MET A 417 44.12 -5.34 -2.08
CA MET A 417 44.62 -3.97 -1.94
C MET A 417 43.53 -3.02 -1.41
N HIS A 418 43.97 -1.96 -0.73
CA HIS A 418 43.10 -0.89 -0.25
C HIS A 418 43.17 0.29 -1.21
N ARG A 419 42.04 0.70 -1.75
CA ARG A 419 41.94 1.80 -2.73
C ARG A 419 41.13 2.96 -2.18
N ALA A 420 41.81 4.04 -1.86
CA ALA A 420 41.20 5.28 -1.39
C ALA A 420 40.14 5.79 -2.39
N GLY A 421 38.96 6.09 -1.89
CA GLY A 421 37.83 6.61 -2.70
C GLY A 421 37.14 5.58 -3.61
N VAL A 422 37.55 4.30 -3.60
CA VAL A 422 37.00 3.23 -4.42
C VAL A 422 36.35 2.14 -3.56
N ASP A 423 37.09 1.65 -2.54
CA ASP A 423 36.60 0.61 -1.65
C ASP A 423 35.70 1.20 -0.56
N ASN A 424 34.86 0.35 0.04
CA ASN A 424 34.00 0.73 1.13
C ASN A 424 34.72 0.53 2.47
N TYR A 425 34.71 1.58 3.27
CA TYR A 425 35.24 1.55 4.62
C TYR A 425 34.14 1.86 5.60
N VAL A 426 33.97 1.05 6.63
CA VAL A 426 32.87 1.10 7.56
C VAL A 426 33.40 1.29 8.97
N THR A 427 32.83 2.24 9.68
CA THR A 427 33.05 2.43 11.12
C THR A 427 31.93 1.78 11.93
N HIS A 428 30.77 1.49 11.29
CA HIS A 428 29.64 0.79 11.88
C HIS A 428 29.12 -0.33 10.98
N THR A 429 28.62 -1.39 11.57
CA THR A 429 28.07 -2.55 10.86
C THR A 429 26.56 -2.41 10.69
N GLY A 430 26.12 -1.77 9.60
CA GLY A 430 24.71 -1.84 9.19
C GLY A 430 24.39 -3.17 8.51
N LYS A 431 23.25 -3.78 8.83
CA LYS A 431 22.80 -5.04 8.24
C LYS A 431 21.50 -4.81 7.45
N ILE A 432 21.39 -5.47 6.29
CA ILE A 432 20.14 -5.44 5.49
C ILE A 432 19.42 -6.77 5.67
N ARG A 433 18.14 -6.68 5.99
CA ARG A 433 17.26 -7.82 6.12
C ARG A 433 15.97 -7.68 5.31
N LYS A 434 15.31 -8.79 5.06
CA LYS A 434 13.94 -8.83 4.56
C LYS A 434 12.95 -8.66 5.73
N LEU A 435 11.72 -8.29 5.39
CA LEU A 435 10.62 -8.34 6.37
C LEU A 435 10.42 -9.76 6.88
N THR A 436 10.05 -9.92 8.14
CA THR A 436 9.66 -11.21 8.70
C THR A 436 8.25 -11.60 8.26
N PRO A 437 7.84 -12.87 8.38
CA PRO A 437 6.46 -13.28 8.11
C PRO A 437 5.44 -12.50 8.95
N LYS A 438 5.78 -12.21 10.21
CA LYS A 438 4.93 -11.47 11.13
C LYS A 438 4.76 -10.01 10.72
N GLU A 439 5.84 -9.35 10.30
CA GLU A 439 5.79 -8.00 9.73
C GLU A 439 4.94 -7.96 8.44
N CYS A 440 5.06 -9.00 7.60
CA CYS A 440 4.21 -9.15 6.43
C CYS A 440 2.72 -9.30 6.79
N LEU A 441 2.39 -10.07 7.82
CA LEU A 441 1.02 -10.19 8.32
C LEU A 441 0.50 -8.86 8.88
N ARG A 442 1.31 -8.15 9.67
CA ARG A 442 0.96 -6.82 10.19
C ARG A 442 0.62 -5.86 9.05
N LEU A 443 1.43 -5.83 7.97
CA LEU A 443 1.17 -5.02 6.78
C LEU A 443 -0.05 -5.48 5.95
N MET A 444 -0.56 -6.68 6.20
CA MET A 444 -1.84 -7.17 5.67
C MET A 444 -3.02 -6.91 6.61
N GLY A 445 -2.78 -6.27 7.77
CA GLY A 445 -3.79 -5.91 8.76
C GLY A 445 -4.08 -7.00 9.79
N PHE A 446 -3.33 -8.10 9.80
CA PHE A 446 -3.37 -9.08 10.89
C PHE A 446 -2.52 -8.57 12.05
N ARG A 447 -3.00 -8.80 13.27
CA ARG A 447 -2.27 -8.45 14.50
C ARG A 447 -1.50 -9.65 15.03
N ASP A 448 -0.75 -9.43 16.09
CA ASP A 448 0.13 -10.44 16.72
C ASP A 448 -0.62 -11.61 17.38
N ASP A 449 -1.94 -11.50 17.53
CA ASP A 449 -2.82 -12.58 17.98
C ASP A 449 -3.16 -13.60 16.87
N PHE A 450 -2.70 -13.38 15.64
CA PHE A 450 -2.82 -14.36 14.57
C PHE A 450 -1.78 -15.45 14.72
N THR A 451 -2.21 -16.69 14.92
CA THR A 451 -1.35 -17.83 15.19
C THR A 451 -0.70 -18.38 13.93
N GLN A 452 0.62 -18.38 13.87
CA GLN A 452 1.39 -19.04 12.81
C GLN A 452 1.64 -20.50 13.15
N VAL A 453 1.14 -21.42 12.34
CA VAL A 453 1.31 -22.88 12.49
C VAL A 453 2.04 -23.54 11.31
N VAL A 454 2.43 -22.74 10.34
CA VAL A 454 3.13 -23.18 9.12
C VAL A 454 4.53 -22.58 9.06
N SER A 455 5.37 -23.10 8.16
CA SER A 455 6.73 -22.56 7.97
C SER A 455 6.69 -21.11 7.48
N ASP A 456 7.78 -20.37 7.73
CA ASP A 456 7.94 -18.98 7.24
C ASP A 456 7.67 -18.86 5.74
N THR A 457 8.15 -19.82 4.94
CA THR A 457 7.91 -19.84 3.48
C THR A 457 6.43 -19.86 3.14
N GLN A 458 5.66 -20.68 3.81
CA GLN A 458 4.20 -20.75 3.61
C GLN A 458 3.52 -19.51 4.13
N MET A 459 3.98 -18.95 5.25
CA MET A 459 3.40 -17.72 5.80
C MET A 459 3.61 -16.50 4.88
N TYR A 460 4.80 -16.34 4.28
CA TYR A 460 5.02 -15.31 3.24
C TYR A 460 4.05 -15.47 2.07
N ARG A 461 3.86 -16.71 1.61
CA ARG A 461 2.94 -17.02 0.53
C ARG A 461 1.50 -16.67 0.89
N GLN A 462 1.08 -17.03 2.09
CA GLN A 462 -0.26 -16.75 2.61
C GLN A 462 -0.50 -15.25 2.80
N ALA A 463 0.45 -14.52 3.38
CA ALA A 463 0.38 -13.06 3.50
C ALA A 463 0.27 -12.40 2.11
N GLY A 464 1.11 -12.82 1.15
CA GLY A 464 1.08 -12.26 -0.21
C GLY A 464 -0.21 -12.54 -0.98
N ASN A 465 -0.88 -13.66 -0.72
CA ASN A 465 -2.16 -14.03 -1.36
C ASN A 465 -3.38 -13.43 -0.65
N SER A 466 -3.27 -12.97 0.60
CA SER A 466 -4.39 -12.49 1.39
C SER A 466 -4.97 -11.16 0.89
N ILE A 467 -6.20 -10.87 1.29
CA ILE A 467 -6.81 -9.55 1.17
C ILE A 467 -6.37 -8.71 2.37
N VAL A 468 -6.17 -7.40 2.18
CA VAL A 468 -5.85 -6.50 3.30
C VAL A 468 -7.07 -6.32 4.19
N VAL A 469 -6.92 -6.67 5.46
CA VAL A 469 -8.00 -6.69 6.46
C VAL A 469 -8.63 -5.30 6.65
N ASP A 470 -7.81 -4.24 6.66
CA ASP A 470 -8.29 -2.86 6.88
C ASP A 470 -9.18 -2.35 5.74
N VAL A 471 -8.93 -2.79 4.50
CA VAL A 471 -9.82 -2.51 3.37
C VAL A 471 -11.17 -3.20 3.56
N LEU A 472 -11.17 -4.44 4.05
CA LEU A 472 -12.42 -5.17 4.35
C LEU A 472 -13.18 -4.50 5.51
N ILE A 473 -12.48 -4.06 6.56
CA ILE A 473 -13.09 -3.30 7.66
C ILE A 473 -13.76 -2.03 7.13
N ALA A 474 -13.08 -1.27 6.26
CA ALA A 474 -13.64 -0.06 5.66
C ALA A 474 -14.92 -0.36 4.86
N LEU A 475 -14.91 -1.42 4.05
CA LEU A 475 -16.07 -1.85 3.28
C LEU A 475 -17.23 -2.28 4.19
N LEU A 476 -16.97 -3.12 5.22
CA LEU A 476 -17.97 -3.62 6.15
C LEU A 476 -18.63 -2.49 6.96
N LYS A 477 -17.85 -1.53 7.44
CA LYS A 477 -18.36 -0.33 8.14
C LYS A 477 -19.13 0.58 7.19
N GLN A 478 -18.63 0.80 6.00
CA GLN A 478 -19.27 1.68 5.02
C GLN A 478 -20.65 1.18 4.62
N MET A 479 -20.83 -0.14 4.43
CA MET A 479 -22.13 -0.72 4.09
C MET A 479 -23.01 -0.96 5.30
N ASP A 480 -22.46 -0.85 6.52
CA ASP A 480 -23.07 -1.31 7.76
C ASP A 480 -23.56 -2.75 7.60
N ILE A 481 -22.61 -3.67 7.56
CA ILE A 481 -22.89 -5.10 7.33
C ILE A 481 -23.96 -5.68 8.28
N THR A 482 -24.10 -5.11 9.47
CA THR A 482 -25.08 -5.57 10.48
C THR A 482 -26.53 -5.37 10.05
N LYS A 483 -26.82 -4.49 9.08
CA LYS A 483 -28.17 -4.34 8.49
C LYS A 483 -28.61 -5.56 7.69
N TYR A 484 -27.66 -6.37 7.26
CA TYR A 484 -27.90 -7.54 6.43
C TYR A 484 -27.91 -8.84 7.23
N ALA A 485 -27.56 -8.80 8.52
CA ALA A 485 -27.68 -9.92 9.44
C ALA A 485 -29.16 -10.25 9.70
N LYS A 486 -29.47 -11.56 9.72
CA LYS A 486 -30.80 -12.07 9.98
C LYS A 486 -30.90 -12.72 11.37
#